data_51583907ac19984b52ade2957354914d
#
_entry.id   51583907ac19984b52ade2957354914d
#
_cell.length_a   1.000
_cell.length_b   1.000
_cell.length_c   1.000
_cell.angle_alpha   90.00
_cell.angle_beta   90.00
_cell.angle_gamma   90.00
#
_symmetry.space_group_name_H-M   'P 1'
#
loop_
_entity.id
_entity.type
_entity.pdbx_description
1 polymer ?
#
loop_
_entity_poly.entity_id
_entity_poly.type
_entity_poly.pdbx_seq_one_letter_code
_entity_poly.pdbx_strand_id
1 'polypeptide(L)'
;IYNRYVLSQRDKGKREYEQWFAFGRTQAINISGYKLLFPYIAEYPYFVISEDKDLLFYNGYAIVCDDLQKLKVLQKILRSEVFWYYIKHTSKPYGSNYFALAKNYVKNFGLIELSGEQEDKILSLRSDTEINNYIKEIYELDL
;
A
#
# COMPACT_ATOMS: atom_id res chain seq x y z
N ILE A 1 -11.12 27.52 28.91
CA ILE A 1 -11.25 26.37 29.84
C ILE A 1 -11.69 25.19 29.00
N TYR A 2 -10.83 24.20 28.87
CA TYR A 2 -11.15 23.00 28.10
C TYR A 2 -12.06 22.08 28.92
N ASN A 3 -13.16 21.64 28.32
CA ASN A 3 -14.13 20.84 29.05
C ASN A 3 -13.64 19.39 29.19
N ARG A 4 -13.28 18.97 30.41
CA ARG A 4 -12.83 17.59 30.70
C ARG A 4 -13.86 16.52 30.31
N TYR A 5 -15.13 16.86 30.31
CA TYR A 5 -16.19 15.97 29.86
C TYR A 5 -16.05 15.66 28.36
N VAL A 6 -15.76 16.65 27.53
CA VAL A 6 -15.53 16.44 26.08
C VAL A 6 -14.31 15.56 25.84
N LEU A 7 -13.24 15.73 26.61
CA LEU A 7 -12.06 14.86 26.58
C LEU A 7 -12.40 13.42 26.91
N SER A 8 -13.17 13.19 27.97
CA SER A 8 -13.55 11.84 28.39
C SER A 8 -14.45 11.11 27.38
N GLN A 9 -15.13 11.85 26.50
CA GLN A 9 -15.95 11.27 25.44
C GLN A 9 -15.18 10.97 24.14
N ARG A 10 -13.92 11.41 24.00
CA ARG A 10 -13.11 11.08 22.84
C ARG A 10 -12.94 9.57 22.72
N ASP A 11 -12.91 9.08 21.50
CA ASP A 11 -12.83 7.65 21.19
C ASP A 11 -13.84 6.79 21.97
N LYS A 12 -15.04 7.35 22.23
CA LYS A 12 -16.12 6.71 22.99
C LYS A 12 -15.72 6.37 24.43
N GLY A 13 -14.88 7.20 25.04
CA GLY A 13 -14.40 7.02 26.42
C GLY A 13 -13.40 5.86 26.60
N LYS A 14 -12.84 5.32 25.50
CA LYS A 14 -11.95 4.15 25.56
C LYS A 14 -10.49 4.50 25.87
N ARG A 15 -10.13 5.77 25.87
CA ARG A 15 -8.76 6.23 26.09
C ARG A 15 -8.75 7.45 26.99
N GLU A 16 -7.78 7.52 27.89
CA GLU A 16 -7.43 8.72 28.64
C GLU A 16 -6.37 9.51 27.87
N TYR A 17 -6.54 10.82 27.83
CA TYR A 17 -5.62 11.75 27.19
C TYR A 17 -5.12 12.75 28.22
N GLU A 18 -3.79 12.86 28.36
CA GLU A 18 -3.17 13.84 29.26
C GLU A 18 -3.39 15.27 28.79
N GLN A 19 -3.38 15.46 27.48
CA GLN A 19 -3.50 16.76 26.83
C GLN A 19 -4.69 16.78 25.86
N TRP A 20 -5.41 17.90 25.85
CA TRP A 20 -6.58 18.05 24.96
C TRP A 20 -6.22 17.98 23.47
N PHE A 21 -4.98 18.34 23.11
CA PHE A 21 -4.47 18.31 21.75
C PHE A 21 -3.79 16.99 21.39
N ALA A 22 -3.76 16.03 22.30
CA ALA A 22 -3.17 14.72 22.02
C ALA A 22 -3.85 14.04 20.83
N PHE A 23 -3.07 13.40 19.96
CA PHE A 23 -3.59 12.66 18.82
C PHE A 23 -4.45 11.49 19.29
N GLY A 24 -5.68 11.40 18.78
CA GLY A 24 -6.59 10.29 19.07
C GLY A 24 -6.16 8.96 18.42
N ARG A 25 -5.44 9.03 17.32
CA ARG A 25 -4.91 7.87 16.60
C ARG A 25 -3.42 8.06 16.33
N THR A 26 -2.63 7.14 16.88
CA THR A 26 -1.16 7.17 16.79
C THR A 26 -0.60 6.03 15.92
N GLN A 27 -1.44 5.37 15.15
CA GLN A 27 -1.13 4.10 14.47
C GLN A 27 0.03 4.17 13.47
N ALA A 28 0.35 5.34 12.95
CA ALA A 28 1.42 5.52 11.98
C ALA A 28 2.51 6.51 12.43
N ILE A 29 2.40 7.10 13.62
CA ILE A 29 3.32 8.17 14.09
C ILE A 29 4.73 7.62 14.35
N ASN A 30 4.84 6.35 14.75
CA ASN A 30 6.11 5.73 15.13
C ASN A 30 6.63 4.75 14.07
N ILE A 31 6.10 4.78 12.84
CA ILE A 31 6.55 3.87 11.77
C ILE A 31 7.49 4.65 10.87
N SER A 32 8.80 4.47 11.07
CA SER A 32 9.84 4.95 10.15
C SER A 32 10.14 3.89 9.09
N GLY A 33 10.57 4.33 7.91
CA GLY A 33 10.93 3.47 6.77
C GLY A 33 10.37 4.01 5.46
N TYR A 34 10.90 3.53 4.32
CA TYR A 34 10.35 3.83 3.01
C TYR A 34 8.92 3.31 2.91
N LYS A 35 8.05 4.04 2.25
CA LYS A 35 6.61 3.72 2.19
C LYS A 35 6.14 3.56 0.77
N LEU A 36 5.47 2.45 0.50
CA LEU A 36 4.69 2.26 -0.72
C LEU A 36 3.23 2.53 -0.39
N LEU A 37 2.77 3.71 -0.79
CA LEU A 37 1.44 4.23 -0.47
C LEU A 37 0.43 3.81 -1.53
N PHE A 38 -0.80 3.47 -1.11
CA PHE A 38 -1.89 3.15 -2.02
C PHE A 38 -3.27 3.50 -1.42
N PRO A 39 -4.29 3.80 -2.26
CA PRO A 39 -5.62 4.20 -1.80
C PRO A 39 -6.45 3.00 -1.35
N TYR A 40 -7.58 3.25 -0.67
CA TYR A 40 -8.56 2.22 -0.30
C TYR A 40 -9.34 1.65 -1.48
N ILE A 41 -9.58 2.48 -2.49
CA ILE A 41 -10.38 2.19 -3.67
C ILE A 41 -9.67 2.83 -4.85
N ALA A 42 -9.61 2.13 -5.97
CA ALA A 42 -8.99 2.63 -7.19
C ALA A 42 -9.65 2.05 -8.44
N GLU A 43 -9.52 2.75 -9.56
CA GLU A 43 -9.83 2.27 -10.90
C GLU A 43 -8.60 1.71 -11.61
N TYR A 44 -7.43 1.91 -11.01
CA TYR A 44 -6.12 1.52 -11.51
C TYR A 44 -5.19 1.25 -10.32
N PRO A 45 -4.17 0.38 -10.42
CA PRO A 45 -3.28 0.05 -9.31
C PRO A 45 -2.27 1.17 -9.02
N TYR A 46 -2.72 2.20 -8.32
CA TYR A 46 -1.89 3.32 -7.88
C TYR A 46 -1.06 2.94 -6.67
N PHE A 47 0.24 2.78 -6.90
CA PHE A 47 1.23 2.56 -5.84
C PHE A 47 2.36 3.58 -5.97
N VAL A 48 2.58 4.38 -4.94
CA VAL A 48 3.55 5.49 -4.95
C VAL A 48 4.56 5.29 -3.82
N ILE A 49 5.84 5.36 -4.16
CA ILE A 49 6.92 5.30 -3.17
C ILE A 49 7.16 6.69 -2.58
N SER A 50 7.25 6.75 -1.25
CA SER A 50 7.85 7.85 -0.52
C SER A 50 9.18 7.41 0.06
N GLU A 51 10.24 8.17 -0.26
CA GLU A 51 11.58 7.97 0.28
C GLU A 51 11.77 8.72 1.62
N ASP A 52 10.82 9.60 1.98
CA ASP A 52 10.76 10.21 3.31
C ASP A 52 10.32 9.17 4.34
N LYS A 53 11.28 8.73 5.16
CA LYS A 53 11.05 7.70 6.17
C LYS A 53 10.11 8.15 7.29
N ASP A 54 10.03 9.45 7.52
CA ASP A 54 9.23 10.04 8.60
C ASP A 54 7.90 10.61 8.10
N LEU A 55 7.59 10.43 6.80
CA LEU A 55 6.33 10.85 6.22
C LEU A 55 5.15 10.31 7.02
N LEU A 56 4.31 11.20 7.50
CA LEU A 56 3.02 10.87 8.10
C LEU A 56 1.93 10.93 7.02
N PHE A 57 1.03 9.96 7.05
CA PHE A 57 -0.13 9.95 6.14
C PHE A 57 -1.39 9.65 6.94
N TYR A 58 -2.48 10.23 6.51
CA TYR A 58 -3.77 10.12 7.21
C TYR A 58 -4.73 9.15 6.53
N ASN A 59 -4.73 9.12 5.20
CA ASN A 59 -5.69 8.35 4.42
C ASN A 59 -4.96 7.40 3.44
N GLY A 60 -5.52 6.21 3.25
CA GLY A 60 -4.91 5.15 2.44
C GLY A 60 -4.17 4.10 3.28
N TYR A 61 -3.38 3.30 2.61
CA TYR A 61 -2.53 2.26 3.18
C TYR A 61 -1.07 2.48 2.81
N ALA A 62 -0.17 1.89 3.59
CA ALA A 62 1.24 1.81 3.24
C ALA A 62 1.80 0.41 3.50
N ILE A 63 2.69 -0.03 2.62
CA ILE A 63 3.66 -1.09 2.88
C ILE A 63 4.96 -0.38 3.26
N VAL A 64 5.53 -0.73 4.42
CA VAL A 64 6.75 -0.10 4.94
C VAL A 64 7.90 -1.10 4.85
N CYS A 65 9.03 -0.64 4.35
CA CYS A 65 10.24 -1.44 4.19
C CYS A 65 11.49 -0.56 4.35
N ASP A 66 12.54 -1.09 4.94
CA ASP A 66 13.83 -0.39 5.05
C ASP A 66 14.70 -0.54 3.80
N ASP A 67 14.35 -1.48 2.93
CA ASP A 67 15.02 -1.72 1.65
C ASP A 67 14.25 -1.05 0.51
N LEU A 68 14.79 0.03 0.00
CA LEU A 68 14.18 0.80 -1.10
C LEU A 68 14.17 0.01 -2.42
N GLN A 69 15.15 -0.84 -2.67
CA GLN A 69 15.21 -1.60 -3.93
C GLN A 69 14.12 -2.66 -3.96
N LYS A 70 13.95 -3.38 -2.86
CA LYS A 70 12.82 -4.34 -2.72
C LYS A 70 11.48 -3.64 -2.86
N LEU A 71 11.35 -2.43 -2.31
CA LEU A 71 10.11 -1.67 -2.42
C LEU A 71 9.84 -1.22 -3.86
N LYS A 72 10.89 -0.89 -4.63
CA LYS A 72 10.79 -0.56 -6.07
C LYS A 72 10.38 -1.77 -6.91
N VAL A 73 10.93 -2.95 -6.62
CA VAL A 73 10.53 -4.21 -7.28
C VAL A 73 9.06 -4.48 -6.98
N LEU A 74 8.67 -4.43 -5.69
CA LEU A 74 7.29 -4.63 -5.27
C LEU A 74 6.33 -3.64 -5.92
N GLN A 75 6.71 -2.37 -6.04
CA GLN A 75 5.90 -1.36 -6.72
C GLN A 75 5.60 -1.76 -8.16
N LYS A 76 6.61 -2.22 -8.92
CA LYS A 76 6.42 -2.63 -10.32
C LYS A 76 5.50 -3.83 -10.43
N ILE A 77 5.63 -4.82 -9.53
CA ILE A 77 4.74 -5.98 -9.48
C ILE A 77 3.30 -5.56 -9.16
N LEU A 78 3.09 -4.74 -8.13
CA LEU A 78 1.76 -4.31 -7.70
C LEU A 78 1.11 -3.30 -8.67
N ARG A 79 1.87 -2.70 -9.58
CA ARG A 79 1.34 -1.85 -10.66
C ARG A 79 1.07 -2.62 -11.94
N SER A 80 1.42 -3.90 -12.02
CA SER A 80 1.28 -4.71 -13.21
C SER A 80 -0.17 -5.12 -13.50
N GLU A 81 -0.41 -5.53 -14.75
CA GLU A 81 -1.67 -6.11 -15.18
C GLU A 81 -1.99 -7.41 -14.44
N VAL A 82 -1.00 -8.18 -14.04
CA VAL A 82 -1.17 -9.43 -13.27
C VAL A 82 -1.81 -9.13 -11.91
N PHE A 83 -1.27 -8.16 -11.18
CA PHE A 83 -1.88 -7.74 -9.90
C PHE A 83 -3.27 -7.14 -10.11
N TRP A 84 -3.45 -6.32 -11.14
CA TRP A 84 -4.75 -5.71 -11.40
C TRP A 84 -5.81 -6.73 -11.82
N TYR A 85 -5.42 -7.74 -12.58
CA TYR A 85 -6.28 -8.89 -12.89
C TYR A 85 -6.72 -9.60 -11.61
N TYR A 86 -5.78 -9.91 -10.71
CA TYR A 86 -6.08 -10.50 -9.42
C TYR A 86 -7.08 -9.66 -8.62
N ILE A 87 -6.86 -8.34 -8.49
CA ILE A 87 -7.75 -7.44 -7.76
C ILE A 87 -9.16 -7.43 -8.36
N LYS A 88 -9.30 -7.36 -9.67
CA LYS A 88 -10.61 -7.35 -10.33
C LYS A 88 -11.43 -8.62 -10.08
N HIS A 89 -10.76 -9.75 -9.85
CA HIS A 89 -11.43 -11.04 -9.65
C HIS A 89 -11.60 -11.44 -8.18
N THR A 90 -10.89 -10.82 -7.26
CA THR A 90 -10.90 -11.22 -5.84
C THR A 90 -11.41 -10.14 -4.89
N SER A 91 -11.37 -8.88 -5.30
CA SER A 91 -11.76 -7.78 -4.42
C SER A 91 -13.19 -7.32 -4.64
N LYS A 92 -13.68 -6.50 -3.72
CA LYS A 92 -15.04 -5.94 -3.79
C LYS A 92 -15.09 -4.86 -4.87
N PRO A 93 -15.97 -4.99 -5.88
CA PRO A 93 -16.21 -3.93 -6.85
C PRO A 93 -16.99 -2.77 -6.22
N TYR A 94 -16.66 -1.57 -6.65
CA TYR A 94 -17.44 -0.35 -6.47
C TYR A 94 -17.92 0.13 -7.85
N GLY A 95 -18.97 0.90 -7.93
CA GLY A 95 -19.50 1.38 -9.21
C GLY A 95 -18.43 2.03 -10.10
N SER A 96 -18.62 2.05 -11.41
CA SER A 96 -17.76 2.74 -12.38
C SER A 96 -16.31 2.23 -12.48
N ASN A 97 -16.10 0.92 -12.47
CA ASN A 97 -14.79 0.27 -12.60
C ASN A 97 -13.82 0.48 -11.42
N TYR A 98 -14.30 0.94 -10.26
CA TYR A 98 -13.49 1.02 -9.06
C TYR A 98 -13.50 -0.31 -8.29
N PHE A 99 -12.35 -0.67 -7.72
CA PHE A 99 -12.16 -1.87 -6.92
C PHE A 99 -11.50 -1.55 -5.58
N ALA A 100 -11.81 -2.37 -4.56
CA ALA A 100 -11.19 -2.21 -3.26
C ALA A 100 -9.72 -2.65 -3.30
N LEU A 101 -8.82 -1.76 -2.87
CA LEU A 101 -7.42 -2.07 -2.56
C LEU A 101 -7.22 -2.22 -1.05
N ALA A 102 -8.21 -2.78 -0.33
CA ALA A 102 -8.11 -2.97 1.10
C ALA A 102 -6.95 -3.93 1.45
N LYS A 103 -6.37 -3.71 2.63
CA LYS A 103 -5.17 -4.43 3.12
C LYS A 103 -5.26 -5.95 2.96
N ASN A 104 -6.42 -6.55 3.20
CA ASN A 104 -6.62 -7.99 3.10
C ASN A 104 -6.47 -8.51 1.66
N TYR A 105 -6.91 -7.76 0.66
CA TYR A 105 -6.76 -8.16 -0.75
C TYR A 105 -5.29 -8.05 -1.18
N VAL A 106 -4.64 -6.92 -0.91
CA VAL A 106 -3.23 -6.71 -1.25
C VAL A 106 -2.34 -7.74 -0.54
N LYS A 107 -2.59 -8.02 0.74
CA LYS A 107 -1.82 -9.00 1.53
C LYS A 107 -1.93 -10.43 0.99
N ASN A 108 -3.06 -10.79 0.40
CA ASN A 108 -3.32 -12.15 -0.06
C ASN A 108 -2.87 -12.38 -1.52
N PHE A 109 -2.33 -11.36 -2.18
CA PHE A 109 -1.70 -11.55 -3.48
C PHE A 109 -0.44 -12.41 -3.33
N GLY A 110 -0.35 -13.47 -4.13
CA GLY A 110 0.81 -14.37 -4.10
C GLY A 110 2.02 -13.71 -4.75
N LEU A 111 3.04 -13.40 -3.96
CA LEU A 111 4.33 -12.95 -4.48
C LEU A 111 5.21 -14.17 -4.76
N ILE A 112 5.78 -14.23 -5.96
CA ILE A 112 6.77 -15.22 -6.35
C ILE A 112 8.11 -14.85 -5.70
N GLU A 113 8.84 -15.85 -5.22
CA GLU A 113 10.22 -15.66 -4.79
C GLU A 113 11.12 -15.41 -6.00
N LEU A 114 11.70 -14.22 -6.06
CA LEU A 114 12.54 -13.80 -7.18
C LEU A 114 14.01 -14.07 -6.89
N SER A 115 14.74 -14.48 -7.93
CA SER A 115 16.21 -14.44 -7.88
C SER A 115 16.73 -13.00 -7.98
N GLY A 116 17.98 -12.78 -7.55
CA GLY A 116 18.62 -11.45 -7.69
C GLY A 116 18.64 -10.96 -9.14
N GLU A 117 18.87 -11.85 -10.11
CA GLU A 117 18.85 -11.51 -11.53
C GLU A 117 17.47 -11.05 -12.01
N GLN A 118 16.40 -11.67 -11.49
CA GLN A 118 15.02 -11.28 -11.81
C GLN A 118 14.66 -9.92 -11.18
N GLU A 119 15.09 -9.65 -9.94
CA GLU A 119 14.91 -8.35 -9.31
C GLU A 119 15.63 -7.26 -10.10
N ASP A 120 16.90 -7.47 -10.47
CA ASP A 120 17.69 -6.53 -11.27
C ASP A 120 17.04 -6.29 -12.65
N LYS A 121 16.54 -7.35 -13.27
CA LYS A 121 15.80 -7.24 -14.53
C LYS A 121 14.58 -6.36 -14.37
N ILE A 122 13.72 -6.61 -13.38
CA ILE A 122 12.53 -5.80 -13.10
C ILE A 122 12.94 -4.34 -12.88
N LEU A 123 13.99 -4.07 -12.12
CA LEU A 123 14.47 -2.71 -11.84
C LEU A 123 14.96 -2.00 -13.10
N SER A 124 15.55 -2.72 -14.05
CA SER A 124 16.09 -2.16 -15.31
C SER A 124 15.01 -1.75 -16.31
N LEU A 125 13.84 -2.41 -16.31
CA LEU A 125 12.74 -2.13 -17.23
C LEU A 125 12.17 -0.74 -17.01
N ARG A 126 11.84 -0.03 -18.10
CA ARG A 126 11.38 1.38 -18.03
C ARG A 126 9.96 1.59 -18.51
N SER A 127 9.49 0.79 -19.47
CA SER A 127 8.14 0.92 -19.98
C SER A 127 7.17 -0.01 -19.25
N ASP A 128 5.93 0.43 -19.08
CA ASP A 128 4.89 -0.39 -18.46
C ASP A 128 4.62 -1.65 -19.29
N THR A 129 4.77 -1.60 -20.62
CA THR A 129 4.62 -2.78 -21.50
C THR A 129 5.68 -3.82 -21.22
N GLU A 130 6.97 -3.43 -21.13
CA GLU A 130 8.06 -4.36 -20.83
C GLU A 130 7.89 -4.98 -19.44
N ILE A 131 7.51 -4.16 -18.45
CA ILE A 131 7.25 -4.61 -17.10
C ILE A 131 6.11 -5.64 -17.08
N ASN A 132 4.98 -5.33 -17.72
CA ASN A 132 3.84 -6.22 -17.77
C ASN A 132 4.18 -7.56 -18.45
N ASN A 133 4.86 -7.53 -19.59
CA ASN A 133 5.24 -8.74 -20.30
C ASN A 133 6.17 -9.61 -19.43
N TYR A 134 7.17 -9.02 -18.80
CA TYR A 134 8.11 -9.77 -17.96
C TYR A 134 7.44 -10.33 -16.69
N ILE A 135 6.53 -9.58 -16.06
CA ILE A 135 5.80 -10.08 -14.90
C ILE A 135 4.84 -11.20 -15.29
N LYS A 136 4.15 -11.12 -16.44
CA LYS A 136 3.34 -12.23 -16.97
C LYS A 136 4.18 -13.48 -17.20
N GLU A 137 5.37 -13.34 -17.77
CA GLU A 137 6.32 -14.45 -17.97
C GLU A 137 6.69 -15.12 -16.63
N ILE A 138 7.08 -14.34 -15.62
CA ILE A 138 7.44 -14.86 -14.28
C ILE A 138 6.25 -15.57 -13.59
N TYR A 139 5.04 -15.07 -13.78
CA TYR A 139 3.83 -15.67 -13.22
C TYR A 139 3.24 -16.78 -14.10
N GLU A 140 3.87 -17.09 -15.23
CA GLU A 140 3.40 -18.09 -16.20
C GLU A 140 1.95 -17.87 -16.65
N LEU A 141 1.59 -16.60 -16.86
CA LEU A 141 0.23 -16.18 -17.18
C LEU A 141 0.12 -15.67 -18.63
N ASP A 142 -0.88 -16.16 -19.31
CA ASP A 142 -1.28 -15.74 -20.65
C ASP A 142 -2.55 -14.87 -20.53
N LEU A 143 -2.34 -13.57 -20.21
CA LEU A 143 -3.39 -12.60 -19.92
C LEU A 143 -3.56 -11.57 -21.05
#